data_90cfcb21b5d9a333ef030238d995255d
#
_entry.id   90cfcb21b5d9a333ef030238d995255d
#
_cell.length_a   1.000
_cell.length_b   1.000
_cell.length_c   1.000
_cell.angle_alpha   90.00
_cell.angle_beta   90.00
_cell.angle_gamma   90.00
#
_symmetry.space_group_name_H-M   'P 1'
#
loop_
_entity.id
_entity.type
_entity.pdbx_description
1 polymer ?
#
loop_
_entity_poly.entity_id
_entity_poly.type
_entity_poly.pdbx_seq_one_letter_code
_entity_poly.pdbx_strand_id
1 'polypeptide(L)'
;MKTLKVSERLACRVIGQLRSTQRYQKIVDPEREKVRARIIDLACQYGRYGYKTITSLLQLEGFDAGKDRVHRIWQEEGLQVPQKQPKRSRLWLTDGSGIRLRPTHKNHVWSYDFVAERTHDGRSFRILNIIDEFTRECLASYVARRIGSQDVILILADLFITHGIPEHIRSDNGPEFIARKLIKWLKTLNVKPLFIEKGSPWENGYCESFNGKMRYQLLDGEIFYTLLEAQVIIEQWRRHYNEVRPHSSLKGRPPKAPETKEVNFQLVI
;
A
#
# COMPACT_ATOMS: atom_id res chain seq x y z
N MET A 1 -27.21 33.29 31.32
CA MET A 1 -28.36 34.23 31.21
C MET A 1 -29.47 33.90 32.20
N LYS A 2 -29.93 32.68 32.30
CA LYS A 2 -30.99 32.28 33.25
C LYS A 2 -30.62 32.55 34.72
N THR A 3 -29.36 32.41 35.11
CA THR A 3 -28.84 32.57 36.47
C THR A 3 -28.72 34.04 36.90
N LEU A 4 -28.42 34.94 35.99
CA LEU A 4 -28.18 36.37 36.28
C LEU A 4 -29.36 37.29 35.96
N LYS A 5 -30.48 36.76 35.45
CA LYS A 5 -31.70 37.51 35.02
C LYS A 5 -31.43 38.68 34.09
N VAL A 6 -30.37 38.65 33.29
CA VAL A 6 -30.02 39.69 32.33
C VAL A 6 -30.47 39.29 30.93
N SER A 7 -30.84 40.30 30.13
CA SER A 7 -31.25 40.07 28.74
C SER A 7 -30.06 39.68 27.86
N GLU A 8 -30.30 38.83 26.85
CA GLU A 8 -29.31 38.47 25.84
C GLU A 8 -28.59 39.66 25.21
N ARG A 9 -29.39 40.74 24.93
CA ARG A 9 -28.88 41.96 24.31
C ARG A 9 -27.85 42.65 25.22
N LEU A 10 -28.13 42.71 26.52
CA LEU A 10 -27.21 43.31 27.51
C LEU A 10 -25.97 42.46 27.69
N ALA A 11 -26.15 41.14 27.83
CA ALA A 11 -25.03 40.20 27.96
C ALA A 11 -24.09 40.29 26.75
N CYS A 12 -24.62 40.22 25.52
CA CYS A 12 -23.81 40.32 24.29
C CYS A 12 -23.07 41.64 24.17
N ARG A 13 -23.70 42.76 24.62
CA ARG A 13 -23.07 44.09 24.63
C ARG A 13 -21.88 44.12 25.59
N VAL A 14 -22.06 43.60 26.80
CA VAL A 14 -21.01 43.59 27.83
C VAL A 14 -19.80 42.77 27.43
N ILE A 15 -20.01 41.62 26.79
CA ILE A 15 -18.91 40.72 26.36
C ILE A 15 -18.39 41.05 24.93
N GLY A 16 -18.92 42.07 24.30
CA GLY A 16 -18.52 42.46 22.93
C GLY A 16 -18.87 41.48 21.82
N GLN A 17 -19.82 40.56 22.05
CA GLN A 17 -20.20 39.50 21.10
C GLN A 17 -21.46 39.92 20.33
N LEU A 18 -21.43 39.67 18.97
CA LEU A 18 -22.62 39.89 18.15
C LEU A 18 -23.72 38.89 18.53
N ARG A 19 -24.99 39.36 18.57
CA ARG A 19 -26.15 38.49 18.88
C ARG A 19 -26.34 37.40 17.81
N SER A 20 -26.00 37.67 16.55
CA SER A 20 -26.01 36.67 15.49
C SER A 20 -25.07 35.51 15.79
N THR A 21 -23.87 35.79 16.29
CA THR A 21 -22.91 34.76 16.72
C THR A 21 -23.42 33.96 17.91
N GLN A 22 -24.09 34.66 18.89
CA GLN A 22 -24.66 33.97 20.06
C GLN A 22 -25.84 33.04 19.67
N ARG A 23 -26.58 33.40 18.68
CA ARG A 23 -27.75 32.63 18.17
C ARG A 23 -27.38 31.62 17.09
N TYR A 24 -26.13 31.65 16.62
CA TYR A 24 -25.69 30.74 15.57
C TYR A 24 -25.81 29.29 16.03
N GLN A 25 -26.63 28.54 15.34
CA GLN A 25 -26.70 27.09 15.46
C GLN A 25 -26.00 26.48 14.26
N LYS A 26 -25.01 25.64 14.51
CA LYS A 26 -24.31 24.95 13.43
C LYS A 26 -25.30 24.05 12.71
N ILE A 27 -25.51 24.32 11.42
CA ILE A 27 -26.30 23.43 10.56
C ILE A 27 -25.47 22.14 10.39
N VAL A 28 -26.05 21.04 10.83
CA VAL A 28 -25.43 19.71 10.62
C VAL A 28 -25.78 19.28 9.21
N ASP A 29 -24.79 19.17 8.36
CA ASP A 29 -24.91 18.61 7.02
C ASP A 29 -24.95 17.08 7.11
N PRO A 30 -26.09 16.42 6.80
CA PRO A 30 -26.21 14.96 6.92
C PRO A 30 -25.20 14.20 6.05
N GLU A 31 -24.86 14.73 4.89
CA GLU A 31 -23.85 14.10 4.01
C GLU A 31 -22.44 14.21 4.61
N ARG A 32 -22.14 15.30 5.29
CA ARG A 32 -20.88 15.44 6.01
C ARG A 32 -20.77 14.43 7.15
N GLU A 33 -21.85 14.23 7.90
CA GLU A 33 -21.84 13.25 9.01
C GLU A 33 -21.72 11.81 8.52
N LYS A 34 -22.33 11.45 7.40
CA LYS A 34 -22.12 10.14 6.76
C LYS A 34 -20.66 9.92 6.37
N VAL A 35 -20.05 10.91 5.70
CA VAL A 35 -18.62 10.84 5.32
C VAL A 35 -17.75 10.79 6.57
N ARG A 36 -18.05 11.55 7.60
CA ARG A 36 -17.34 11.57 8.89
C ARG A 36 -17.36 10.20 9.56
N ALA A 37 -18.54 9.62 9.72
CA ALA A 37 -18.71 8.29 10.30
C ALA A 37 -17.89 7.24 9.52
N ARG A 38 -17.96 7.27 8.18
CA ARG A 38 -17.22 6.33 7.34
C ARG A 38 -15.69 6.51 7.43
N ILE A 39 -15.20 7.76 7.57
CA ILE A 39 -13.78 8.04 7.81
C ILE A 39 -13.31 7.38 9.11
N ILE A 40 -14.09 7.51 10.18
CA ILE A 40 -13.77 6.92 11.49
C ILE A 40 -13.74 5.39 11.37
N ASP A 41 -14.75 4.78 10.76
CA ASP A 41 -14.81 3.32 10.54
C ASP A 41 -13.58 2.82 9.80
N LEU A 42 -13.23 3.46 8.67
CA LEU A 42 -12.07 3.08 7.87
C LEU A 42 -10.75 3.31 8.62
N ALA A 43 -10.65 4.36 9.43
CA ALA A 43 -9.48 4.62 10.25
C ALA A 43 -9.32 3.58 11.37
N CYS A 44 -10.42 3.13 11.97
CA CYS A 44 -10.42 2.04 12.95
C CYS A 44 -10.06 0.70 12.30
N GLN A 45 -10.61 0.41 11.11
CA GLN A 45 -10.33 -0.82 10.38
C GLN A 45 -8.89 -0.89 9.88
N TYR A 46 -8.34 0.25 9.43
CA TYR A 46 -7.00 0.36 8.81
C TYR A 46 -6.13 1.37 9.54
N GLY A 47 -5.77 1.10 10.78
CA GLY A 47 -5.06 2.03 11.68
C GLY A 47 -3.72 2.58 11.15
N ARG A 48 -3.19 2.03 10.07
CA ARG A 48 -1.96 2.50 9.40
C ARG A 48 -2.21 3.22 8.07
N TYR A 49 -3.47 3.45 7.70
CA TYR A 49 -3.82 4.21 6.50
C TYR A 49 -4.01 5.70 6.84
N GLY A 50 -3.23 6.55 6.21
CA GLY A 50 -3.39 8.01 6.34
C GLY A 50 -4.55 8.54 5.49
N TYR A 51 -4.96 9.77 5.76
CA TYR A 51 -6.11 10.43 5.12
C TYR A 51 -6.13 10.32 3.58
N LYS A 52 -4.96 10.31 2.89
CA LYS A 52 -4.88 10.16 1.43
C LYS A 52 -5.38 8.79 0.96
N THR A 53 -5.03 7.72 1.67
CA THR A 53 -5.47 6.37 1.35
C THR A 53 -6.95 6.20 1.69
N ILE A 54 -7.40 6.76 2.83
CA ILE A 54 -8.81 6.79 3.23
C ILE A 54 -9.65 7.56 2.21
N THR A 55 -9.16 8.70 1.68
CA THR A 55 -9.86 9.42 0.60
C THR A 55 -10.08 8.54 -0.62
N SER A 56 -9.05 7.79 -1.05
CA SER A 56 -9.19 6.91 -2.21
C SER A 56 -10.17 5.76 -1.95
N LEU A 57 -10.20 5.21 -0.72
CA LEU A 57 -11.20 4.19 -0.34
C LEU A 57 -12.62 4.74 -0.41
N LEU A 58 -12.87 5.92 0.17
CA LEU A 58 -14.17 6.59 0.11
C LEU A 58 -14.64 6.82 -1.33
N GLN A 59 -13.73 7.25 -2.21
CA GLN A 59 -14.03 7.45 -3.63
C GLN A 59 -14.37 6.14 -4.34
N LEU A 60 -13.67 5.04 -4.01
CA LEU A 60 -14.00 3.70 -4.52
C LEU A 60 -15.36 3.19 -4.02
N GLU A 61 -15.76 3.60 -2.82
CA GLU A 61 -17.09 3.32 -2.25
C GLU A 61 -18.20 4.24 -2.81
N GLY A 62 -17.85 5.19 -3.67
CA GLY A 62 -18.80 6.09 -4.32
C GLY A 62 -19.12 7.38 -3.55
N PHE A 63 -18.39 7.68 -2.46
CA PHE A 63 -18.56 8.96 -1.75
C PHE A 63 -17.91 10.11 -2.55
N ASP A 64 -18.64 11.22 -2.67
CA ASP A 64 -18.06 12.48 -3.17
C ASP A 64 -17.23 13.14 -2.05
N ALA A 65 -16.02 12.64 -1.88
CA ALA A 65 -15.10 13.08 -0.84
C ALA A 65 -13.77 13.53 -1.44
N GLY A 66 -13.58 14.83 -1.53
CA GLY A 66 -12.31 15.45 -1.91
C GLY A 66 -11.28 15.35 -0.79
N LYS A 67 -9.99 15.30 -1.18
CA LYS A 67 -8.86 15.13 -0.27
C LYS A 67 -8.83 16.18 0.88
N ASP A 68 -9.16 17.45 0.58
CA ASP A 68 -9.13 18.53 1.57
C ASP A 68 -10.29 18.42 2.56
N ARG A 69 -11.48 17.97 2.07
CA ARG A 69 -12.62 17.66 2.94
C ARG A 69 -12.29 16.56 3.92
N VAL A 70 -11.72 15.46 3.42
CA VAL A 70 -11.30 14.31 4.27
C VAL A 70 -10.21 14.72 5.24
N HIS A 71 -9.21 15.49 4.80
CA HIS A 71 -8.12 15.95 5.67
C HIS A 71 -8.63 16.85 6.83
N ARG A 72 -9.58 17.73 6.54
CA ARG A 72 -10.20 18.58 7.57
C ARG A 72 -10.94 17.75 8.62
N ILE A 73 -11.76 16.79 8.19
CA ILE A 73 -12.47 15.87 9.10
C ILE A 73 -11.44 15.03 9.89
N TRP A 74 -10.40 14.54 9.24
CA TRP A 74 -9.31 13.80 9.87
C TRP A 74 -8.66 14.56 11.03
N GLN A 75 -8.41 15.86 10.83
CA GLN A 75 -7.87 16.73 11.87
C GLN A 75 -8.89 17.04 12.99
N GLU A 76 -10.15 17.30 12.63
CA GLU A 76 -11.23 17.54 13.60
C GLU A 76 -11.45 16.35 14.54
N GLU A 77 -11.28 15.11 14.04
CA GLU A 77 -11.38 13.88 14.82
C GLU A 77 -10.08 13.52 15.56
N GLY A 78 -9.02 14.30 15.43
CA GLY A 78 -7.73 14.01 16.05
C GLY A 78 -7.08 12.73 15.54
N LEU A 79 -7.47 12.23 14.34
CA LEU A 79 -6.96 11.00 13.77
C LEU A 79 -5.48 11.16 13.40
N GLN A 80 -4.66 10.17 13.75
CA GLN A 80 -3.24 10.17 13.47
C GLN A 80 -2.79 8.76 13.05
N VAL A 81 -1.79 8.69 12.18
CA VAL A 81 -1.10 7.44 11.89
C VAL A 81 0.28 7.45 12.57
N PRO A 82 0.82 6.30 12.99
CA PRO A 82 2.16 6.23 13.55
C PRO A 82 3.17 6.90 12.63
N GLN A 83 4.05 7.72 13.21
CA GLN A 83 5.08 8.38 12.43
C GLN A 83 6.04 7.34 11.84
N LYS A 84 6.29 7.47 10.53
CA LYS A 84 7.36 6.70 9.90
C LYS A 84 8.69 7.25 10.35
N GLN A 85 9.65 6.36 10.62
CA GLN A 85 11.02 6.80 10.83
C GLN A 85 11.48 7.64 9.63
N PRO A 86 12.17 8.78 9.88
CA PRO A 86 12.70 9.60 8.80
C PRO A 86 13.64 8.76 7.94
N LYS A 87 13.46 8.83 6.64
CA LYS A 87 14.38 8.18 5.71
C LYS A 87 15.74 8.81 5.89
N ARG A 88 16.77 8.01 6.14
CA ARG A 88 18.15 8.49 6.01
C ARG A 88 18.33 9.01 4.59
N SER A 89 18.92 10.20 4.45
CA SER A 89 19.20 10.79 3.14
C SER A 89 20.00 9.79 2.29
N ARG A 90 19.49 9.44 1.13
CA ARG A 90 20.22 8.63 0.15
C ARG A 90 21.05 9.59 -0.68
N LEU A 91 22.34 9.32 -0.79
CA LEU A 91 23.17 9.95 -1.82
C LEU A 91 22.67 9.44 -3.18
N TRP A 92 22.00 10.32 -3.92
CA TRP A 92 21.64 10.05 -5.31
C TRP A 92 22.83 10.41 -6.17
N LEU A 93 23.39 9.44 -6.86
CA LEU A 93 24.23 9.72 -8.01
C LEU A 93 23.31 10.20 -9.13
N THR A 94 23.41 11.46 -9.50
CA THR A 94 22.60 12.09 -10.56
C THR A 94 23.19 11.90 -11.95
N ASP A 95 24.18 11.00 -12.08
CA ASP A 95 24.95 10.78 -13.31
C ASP A 95 24.24 9.95 -14.40
N GLY A 96 22.97 9.55 -14.17
CA GLY A 96 22.19 8.81 -15.14
C GLY A 96 22.68 7.39 -15.42
N SER A 97 23.64 6.87 -14.64
CA SER A 97 24.25 5.54 -14.85
C SER A 97 23.33 4.35 -14.59
N GLY A 98 22.13 4.57 -14.03
CA GLY A 98 21.17 3.51 -13.75
C GLY A 98 20.09 3.40 -14.82
N ILE A 99 20.39 2.87 -16.01
CA ILE A 99 19.35 2.53 -17.01
C ILE A 99 18.62 1.28 -16.52
N ARG A 100 17.53 1.50 -15.78
CA ARG A 100 16.66 0.43 -15.34
C ARG A 100 15.63 0.08 -16.41
N LEU A 101 15.51 -1.20 -16.76
CA LEU A 101 14.40 -1.67 -17.58
C LEU A 101 13.08 -1.37 -16.88
N ARG A 102 12.24 -0.51 -17.50
CA ARG A 102 10.91 -0.17 -16.97
C ARG A 102 9.87 -1.12 -17.56
N PRO A 103 8.94 -1.65 -16.77
CA PRO A 103 7.89 -2.50 -17.29
C PRO A 103 6.96 -1.70 -18.21
N THR A 104 6.60 -2.27 -19.35
CA THR A 104 5.71 -1.65 -20.35
C THR A 104 4.34 -2.32 -20.43
N HIS A 105 4.22 -3.57 -19.99
CA HIS A 105 2.99 -4.35 -20.01
C HIS A 105 3.01 -5.42 -18.89
N LYS A 106 1.87 -6.04 -18.65
CA LYS A 106 1.73 -7.16 -17.71
C LYS A 106 2.67 -8.30 -18.10
N ASN A 107 3.28 -8.95 -17.13
CA ASN A 107 4.26 -10.02 -17.30
C ASN A 107 5.54 -9.60 -18.06
N HIS A 108 5.84 -8.31 -18.20
CA HIS A 108 7.12 -7.88 -18.75
C HIS A 108 8.25 -8.12 -17.77
N VAL A 109 8.12 -7.61 -16.54
CA VAL A 109 9.13 -7.79 -15.49
C VAL A 109 8.45 -8.16 -14.19
N TRP A 110 8.83 -9.33 -13.65
CA TRP A 110 8.53 -9.66 -12.27
C TRP A 110 9.74 -9.38 -11.40
N SER A 111 9.51 -8.84 -10.22
CA SER A 111 10.55 -8.69 -9.21
C SER A 111 10.23 -9.52 -7.98
N TYR A 112 11.25 -10.07 -7.35
CA TYR A 112 11.10 -10.78 -6.10
C TYR A 112 12.19 -10.41 -5.09
N ASP A 113 11.88 -10.59 -3.82
CA ASP A 113 12.76 -10.28 -2.70
C ASP A 113 12.30 -10.99 -1.43
N PHE A 114 13.22 -11.14 -0.48
CA PHE A 114 12.95 -11.73 0.81
C PHE A 114 12.72 -10.68 1.90
N VAL A 115 11.73 -10.96 2.76
CA VAL A 115 11.56 -10.27 4.04
C VAL A 115 11.77 -11.29 5.14
N ALA A 116 12.60 -10.96 6.11
CA ALA A 116 12.81 -11.78 7.31
C ALA A 116 11.95 -11.26 8.46
N GLU A 117 11.35 -12.17 9.23
CA GLU A 117 10.56 -11.88 10.41
C GLU A 117 10.72 -13.03 11.45
N ARG A 118 10.13 -12.88 12.63
CA ARG A 118 10.20 -13.86 13.70
C ARG A 118 8.82 -14.12 14.31
N THR A 119 8.62 -15.36 14.74
CA THR A 119 7.51 -15.72 15.62
C THR A 119 7.81 -15.29 17.06
N HIS A 120 6.79 -15.19 17.90
CA HIS A 120 6.89 -14.77 19.31
C HIS A 120 7.94 -15.56 20.11
N ASP A 121 8.12 -16.82 19.77
CA ASP A 121 9.16 -17.69 20.36
C ASP A 121 10.60 -17.39 19.88
N GLY A 122 10.79 -16.32 19.10
CA GLY A 122 12.08 -15.86 18.59
C GLY A 122 12.57 -16.61 17.34
N ARG A 123 11.87 -17.64 16.86
CA ARG A 123 12.27 -18.43 15.68
C ARG A 123 12.03 -17.63 14.40
N SER A 124 13.06 -17.46 13.59
CA SER A 124 12.98 -16.74 12.32
C SER A 124 12.17 -17.48 11.27
N PHE A 125 11.52 -16.72 10.39
CA PHE A 125 10.93 -17.18 9.13
C PHE A 125 11.20 -16.16 8.01
N ARG A 126 11.02 -16.59 6.78
CA ARG A 126 11.22 -15.75 5.59
C ARG A 126 9.92 -15.68 4.81
N ILE A 127 9.73 -14.56 4.16
CA ILE A 127 8.62 -14.28 3.24
C ILE A 127 9.24 -14.01 1.88
N LEU A 128 8.94 -14.81 0.88
CA LEU A 128 9.29 -14.53 -0.51
C LEU A 128 8.14 -13.77 -1.16
N ASN A 129 8.37 -12.51 -1.49
CA ASN A 129 7.41 -11.66 -2.19
C ASN A 129 7.74 -11.63 -3.68
N ILE A 130 6.76 -11.86 -4.54
CA ILE A 130 6.88 -11.81 -6.00
C ILE A 130 5.83 -10.84 -6.53
N ILE A 131 6.27 -9.85 -7.32
CA ILE A 131 5.44 -8.74 -7.78
C ILE A 131 5.59 -8.57 -9.29
N ASP A 132 4.49 -8.37 -9.98
CA ASP A 132 4.49 -7.82 -11.34
C ASP A 132 4.74 -6.31 -11.25
N GLU A 133 5.84 -5.85 -11.83
CA GLU A 133 6.24 -4.44 -11.76
C GLU A 133 5.31 -3.50 -12.54
N PHE A 134 4.59 -3.99 -13.54
CA PHE A 134 3.65 -3.17 -14.32
C PHE A 134 2.33 -3.00 -13.59
N THR A 135 1.67 -4.09 -13.24
CA THR A 135 0.36 -4.09 -12.58
C THR A 135 0.44 -3.71 -11.10
N ARG A 136 1.61 -3.82 -10.48
CA ARG A 136 1.83 -3.69 -9.02
C ARG A 136 1.19 -4.83 -8.21
N GLU A 137 0.67 -5.83 -8.86
CA GLU A 137 0.08 -6.98 -8.21
C GLU A 137 1.15 -7.79 -7.47
N CYS A 138 0.87 -8.16 -6.23
CA CYS A 138 1.66 -9.14 -5.51
C CYS A 138 1.16 -10.54 -5.87
N LEU A 139 1.93 -11.24 -6.69
CA LEU A 139 1.59 -12.56 -7.20
C LEU A 139 1.68 -13.63 -6.11
N ALA A 140 2.71 -13.53 -5.24
CA ALA A 140 2.89 -14.40 -4.11
C ALA A 140 3.55 -13.69 -2.92
N SER A 141 3.20 -14.14 -1.70
CA SER A 141 3.90 -13.86 -0.45
C SER A 141 4.06 -15.21 0.28
N TYR A 142 5.04 -16.00 -0.14
CA TYR A 142 5.26 -17.34 0.40
C TYR A 142 6.04 -17.30 1.71
N VAL A 143 5.51 -17.97 2.74
CA VAL A 143 6.05 -17.93 4.11
C VAL A 143 6.54 -19.30 4.53
N ALA A 144 7.83 -19.41 4.89
CA ALA A 144 8.41 -20.62 5.43
C ALA A 144 9.59 -20.34 6.38
N ARG A 145 9.95 -21.31 7.21
CA ARG A 145 11.14 -21.20 8.08
C ARG A 145 12.44 -21.11 7.27
N ARG A 146 12.50 -21.84 6.16
CA ARG A 146 13.62 -21.84 5.20
C ARG A 146 13.04 -21.86 3.80
N ILE A 147 13.63 -21.11 2.90
CA ILE A 147 13.27 -21.07 1.49
C ILE A 147 14.57 -21.18 0.71
N GLY A 148 14.76 -22.27 0.00
CA GLY A 148 15.92 -22.51 -0.86
C GLY A 148 15.59 -22.28 -2.33
N SER A 149 16.59 -22.45 -3.20
CA SER A 149 16.41 -22.26 -4.65
C SER A 149 15.38 -23.23 -5.27
N GLN A 150 15.24 -24.43 -4.71
CA GLN A 150 14.24 -25.40 -5.17
C GLN A 150 12.82 -24.92 -4.86
N ASP A 151 12.59 -24.35 -3.67
CA ASP A 151 11.30 -23.80 -3.29
C ASP A 151 10.94 -22.61 -4.20
N VAL A 152 11.92 -21.75 -4.51
CA VAL A 152 11.72 -20.63 -5.45
C VAL A 152 11.30 -21.14 -6.83
N ILE A 153 11.91 -22.21 -7.34
CA ILE A 153 11.55 -22.83 -8.63
C ILE A 153 10.09 -23.33 -8.60
N LEU A 154 9.68 -24.04 -7.54
CA LEU A 154 8.33 -24.57 -7.42
C LEU A 154 7.30 -23.44 -7.35
N ILE A 155 7.55 -22.40 -6.55
CA ILE A 155 6.66 -21.23 -6.44
C ILE A 155 6.54 -20.51 -7.78
N LEU A 156 7.65 -20.28 -8.47
CA LEU A 156 7.63 -19.65 -9.81
C LEU A 156 6.89 -20.52 -10.82
N ALA A 157 7.06 -21.85 -10.80
CA ALA A 157 6.38 -22.76 -11.70
C ALA A 157 4.84 -22.67 -11.53
N ASP A 158 4.34 -22.67 -10.30
CA ASP A 158 2.91 -22.49 -10.02
C ASP A 158 2.40 -21.12 -10.51
N LEU A 159 3.20 -20.06 -10.31
CA LEU A 159 2.85 -18.73 -10.79
C LEU A 159 2.88 -18.63 -12.32
N PHE A 160 3.79 -19.31 -13.00
CA PHE A 160 3.83 -19.34 -14.47
C PHE A 160 2.60 -20.01 -15.06
N ILE A 161 2.08 -21.05 -14.39
CA ILE A 161 0.84 -21.72 -14.81
C ILE A 161 -0.37 -20.78 -14.60
N THR A 162 -0.42 -20.06 -13.48
CA THR A 162 -1.61 -19.29 -13.10
C THR A 162 -1.64 -17.87 -13.66
N HIS A 163 -0.48 -17.23 -13.87
CA HIS A 163 -0.37 -15.82 -14.28
C HIS A 163 0.30 -15.64 -15.65
N GLY A 164 0.87 -16.70 -16.21
CA GLY A 164 1.69 -16.66 -17.42
C GLY A 164 3.17 -16.47 -17.10
N ILE A 165 4.02 -16.70 -18.10
CA ILE A 165 5.47 -16.62 -17.98
C ILE A 165 5.92 -15.17 -18.23
N PRO A 166 6.72 -14.55 -17.33
CA PRO A 166 7.25 -13.21 -17.56
C PRO A 166 8.43 -13.24 -18.52
N GLU A 167 8.68 -12.13 -19.20
CA GLU A 167 9.87 -12.00 -20.05
C GLU A 167 11.15 -11.88 -19.23
N HIS A 168 11.05 -11.19 -18.09
CA HIS A 168 12.18 -10.90 -17.21
C HIS A 168 11.85 -11.15 -15.75
N ILE A 169 12.83 -11.61 -15.01
CA ILE A 169 12.76 -11.69 -13.54
C ILE A 169 13.91 -10.89 -12.93
N ARG A 170 13.57 -9.95 -12.06
CA ARG A 170 14.53 -9.12 -11.32
C ARG A 170 14.66 -9.60 -9.88
N SER A 171 15.90 -9.74 -9.43
CA SER A 171 16.22 -10.07 -8.05
C SER A 171 17.49 -9.37 -7.57
N ASP A 172 17.72 -9.40 -6.28
CA ASP A 172 19.04 -9.15 -5.73
C ASP A 172 20.00 -10.31 -6.04
N ASN A 173 21.26 -10.21 -5.60
CA ASN A 173 22.27 -11.22 -5.77
C ASN A 173 22.28 -12.25 -4.61
N GLY A 174 21.14 -12.52 -3.99
CA GLY A 174 21.01 -13.53 -2.94
C GLY A 174 21.43 -14.92 -3.44
N PRO A 175 22.05 -15.75 -2.59
CA PRO A 175 22.54 -17.07 -2.98
C PRO A 175 21.43 -17.98 -3.54
N GLU A 176 20.21 -17.83 -3.08
CA GLU A 176 19.03 -18.57 -3.55
C GLU A 176 18.68 -18.19 -5.00
N PHE A 177 18.97 -16.97 -5.42
CA PHE A 177 18.59 -16.40 -6.71
C PHE A 177 19.69 -16.58 -7.77
N ILE A 178 20.95 -16.59 -7.38
CA ILE A 178 22.07 -16.88 -8.28
C ILE A 178 22.35 -18.39 -8.43
N ALA A 179 21.54 -19.24 -7.78
CA ALA A 179 21.70 -20.69 -7.84
C ALA A 179 21.65 -21.18 -9.31
N ARG A 180 22.67 -21.92 -9.73
CA ARG A 180 22.81 -22.45 -11.11
C ARG A 180 21.58 -23.21 -11.59
N LYS A 181 20.89 -23.93 -10.70
CA LYS A 181 19.65 -24.67 -11.00
C LYS A 181 18.53 -23.74 -11.41
N LEU A 182 18.30 -22.67 -10.67
CA LEU A 182 17.27 -21.67 -10.96
C LEU A 182 17.55 -20.95 -12.29
N ILE A 183 18.78 -20.48 -12.48
CA ILE A 183 19.18 -19.79 -13.72
C ILE A 183 19.03 -20.71 -14.94
N LYS A 184 19.44 -22.00 -14.82
CA LYS A 184 19.30 -22.97 -15.90
C LYS A 184 17.82 -23.20 -16.24
N TRP A 185 16.97 -23.35 -15.20
CA TRP A 185 15.53 -23.54 -15.39
C TRP A 185 14.85 -22.33 -16.04
N LEU A 186 15.15 -21.11 -15.60
CA LEU A 186 14.63 -19.88 -16.24
C LEU A 186 15.04 -19.79 -17.71
N LYS A 187 16.28 -20.14 -18.06
CA LYS A 187 16.76 -20.17 -19.44
C LYS A 187 16.00 -21.16 -20.32
N THR A 188 15.60 -22.34 -19.81
CA THR A 188 14.79 -23.31 -20.58
C THR A 188 13.40 -22.76 -20.93
N LEU A 189 12.91 -21.77 -20.16
CA LEU A 189 11.63 -21.10 -20.37
C LEU A 189 11.76 -19.74 -21.09
N ASN A 190 12.95 -19.41 -21.59
CA ASN A 190 13.29 -18.12 -22.22
C ASN A 190 13.08 -16.89 -21.31
N VAL A 191 13.06 -17.07 -20.00
CA VAL A 191 12.99 -15.98 -19.03
C VAL A 191 14.38 -15.41 -18.78
N LYS A 192 14.53 -14.09 -18.92
CA LYS A 192 15.82 -13.40 -18.74
C LYS A 192 15.97 -12.92 -17.30
N PRO A 193 16.95 -13.42 -16.54
CA PRO A 193 17.24 -12.89 -15.21
C PRO A 193 17.86 -11.50 -15.31
N LEU A 194 17.40 -10.56 -14.49
CA LEU A 194 17.93 -9.21 -14.32
C LEU A 194 18.49 -9.10 -12.91
N PHE A 195 19.79 -9.25 -12.76
CA PHE A 195 20.45 -9.09 -11.47
C PHE A 195 20.73 -7.62 -11.21
N ILE A 196 20.50 -7.19 -9.97
CA ILE A 196 20.78 -5.84 -9.51
C ILE A 196 22.30 -5.70 -9.35
N GLU A 197 22.87 -4.60 -9.83
CA GLU A 197 24.28 -4.30 -9.59
C GLU A 197 24.54 -4.10 -8.10
N LYS A 198 25.73 -4.56 -7.65
CA LYS A 198 26.15 -4.37 -6.25
C LYS A 198 26.22 -2.87 -5.95
N GLY A 199 25.45 -2.43 -4.94
CA GLY A 199 25.35 -1.02 -4.57
C GLY A 199 24.23 -0.24 -5.24
N SER A 200 23.40 -0.88 -6.09
CA SER A 200 22.28 -0.25 -6.80
C SER A 200 20.90 -0.72 -6.30
N PRO A 201 20.58 -0.59 -4.99
CA PRO A 201 19.30 -1.09 -4.45
C PRO A 201 18.07 -0.46 -5.12
N TRP A 202 18.20 0.75 -5.70
CA TRP A 202 17.10 1.42 -6.43
C TRP A 202 16.59 0.63 -7.65
N GLU A 203 17.36 -0.32 -8.16
CA GLU A 203 16.92 -1.17 -9.26
C GLU A 203 15.78 -2.10 -8.86
N ASN A 204 15.69 -2.55 -7.58
CA ASN A 204 14.57 -3.33 -7.05
C ASN A 204 13.49 -2.48 -6.33
N GLY A 205 13.42 -1.19 -6.62
CA GLY A 205 12.57 -0.24 -5.90
C GLY A 205 11.07 -0.59 -5.88
N TYR A 206 10.57 -1.47 -6.77
CA TYR A 206 9.18 -1.93 -6.72
C TYR A 206 8.97 -2.92 -5.58
N CYS A 207 9.83 -3.94 -5.49
CA CYS A 207 9.77 -4.91 -4.42
C CYS A 207 10.12 -4.29 -3.06
N GLU A 208 11.14 -3.43 -3.01
CA GLU A 208 11.45 -2.66 -1.79
C GLU A 208 10.27 -1.80 -1.32
N SER A 209 9.60 -1.11 -2.25
CA SER A 209 8.42 -0.31 -1.92
C SER A 209 7.26 -1.16 -1.40
N PHE A 210 7.07 -2.35 -1.96
CA PHE A 210 6.08 -3.32 -1.48
C PHE A 210 6.46 -3.83 -0.09
N ASN A 211 7.66 -4.32 0.08
CA ASN A 211 8.18 -4.82 1.36
C ASN A 211 8.09 -3.78 2.47
N GLY A 212 8.41 -2.51 2.15
CA GLY A 212 8.25 -1.40 3.07
C GLY A 212 6.79 -1.13 3.47
N LYS A 213 5.81 -1.37 2.56
CA LYS A 213 4.39 -1.29 2.89
C LYS A 213 3.94 -2.46 3.74
N MET A 214 4.35 -3.69 3.37
CA MET A 214 4.06 -4.89 4.15
C MET A 214 4.58 -4.74 5.58
N ARG A 215 5.83 -4.32 5.75
CA ARG A 215 6.41 -4.08 7.07
C ARG A 215 5.61 -3.05 7.85
N TYR A 216 5.42 -1.86 7.30
CA TYR A 216 4.72 -0.78 7.99
C TYR A 216 3.25 -1.09 8.28
N GLN A 217 2.52 -1.73 7.36
CA GLN A 217 1.06 -1.92 7.47
C GLN A 217 0.68 -3.22 8.16
N LEU A 218 1.56 -4.20 8.20
CA LEU A 218 1.31 -5.51 8.78
C LEU A 218 2.38 -5.86 9.83
N LEU A 219 3.62 -6.15 9.40
CA LEU A 219 4.60 -6.81 10.25
C LEU A 219 4.96 -6.03 11.52
N ASP A 220 5.05 -4.70 11.44
CA ASP A 220 5.35 -3.85 12.61
C ASP A 220 4.18 -3.74 13.62
N GLY A 221 3.02 -4.28 13.28
CA GLY A 221 1.81 -4.23 14.13
C GLY A 221 1.35 -5.58 14.65
N GLU A 222 1.91 -6.69 14.13
CA GLU A 222 1.47 -8.04 14.42
C GLU A 222 2.51 -8.84 15.22
N ILE A 223 2.02 -9.70 16.10
CA ILE A 223 2.82 -10.68 16.83
C ILE A 223 2.38 -12.06 16.38
N PHE A 224 3.24 -12.77 15.65
CA PHE A 224 2.94 -14.10 15.14
C PHE A 224 3.33 -15.16 16.16
N TYR A 225 2.37 -15.89 16.71
CA TYR A 225 2.64 -16.98 17.65
C TYR A 225 3.08 -18.27 16.95
N THR A 226 2.55 -18.54 15.77
CA THR A 226 2.89 -19.72 14.96
C THR A 226 3.23 -19.35 13.52
N LEU A 227 3.93 -20.26 12.82
CA LEU A 227 4.20 -20.09 11.40
C LEU A 227 2.91 -20.14 10.56
N LEU A 228 1.97 -21.01 10.94
CA LEU A 228 0.67 -21.12 10.25
C LEU A 228 -0.14 -19.85 10.37
N GLU A 229 -0.16 -19.23 11.54
CA GLU A 229 -0.80 -17.93 11.73
C GLU A 229 -0.17 -16.87 10.83
N ALA A 230 1.17 -16.79 10.78
CA ALA A 230 1.88 -15.89 9.88
C ALA A 230 1.51 -16.14 8.41
N GLN A 231 1.42 -17.39 7.97
CA GLN A 231 0.99 -17.75 6.62
C GLN A 231 -0.42 -17.22 6.30
N VAL A 232 -1.38 -17.44 7.20
CA VAL A 232 -2.77 -17.02 7.02
C VAL A 232 -2.88 -15.49 6.98
N ILE A 233 -2.30 -14.80 7.96
CA ILE A 233 -2.41 -13.34 8.08
C ILE A 233 -1.70 -12.64 6.92
N ILE A 234 -0.51 -13.09 6.52
CA ILE A 234 0.24 -12.51 5.38
C ILE A 234 -0.50 -12.74 4.07
N GLU A 235 -1.13 -13.91 3.86
CA GLU A 235 -1.92 -14.17 2.66
C GLU A 235 -3.19 -13.32 2.63
N GLN A 236 -3.88 -13.13 3.75
CA GLN A 236 -5.03 -12.22 3.86
C GLN A 236 -4.63 -10.79 3.53
N TRP A 237 -3.48 -10.32 4.06
CA TRP A 237 -2.96 -8.99 3.74
C TRP A 237 -2.58 -8.86 2.26
N ARG A 238 -1.98 -9.89 1.64
CA ARG A 238 -1.68 -9.91 0.20
C ARG A 238 -2.94 -9.76 -0.66
N ARG A 239 -4.01 -10.48 -0.32
CA ARG A 239 -5.30 -10.34 -1.01
C ARG A 239 -5.87 -8.93 -0.83
N HIS A 240 -5.89 -8.43 0.39
CA HIS A 240 -6.31 -7.05 0.67
C HIS A 240 -5.48 -6.02 -0.11
N TYR A 241 -4.16 -6.20 -0.17
CA TYR A 241 -3.26 -5.34 -0.94
C TYR A 241 -3.63 -5.32 -2.44
N ASN A 242 -3.96 -6.46 -3.02
CA ASN A 242 -4.29 -6.58 -4.43
C ASN A 242 -5.71 -6.12 -4.77
N GLU A 243 -6.68 -6.37 -3.91
CA GLU A 243 -8.12 -6.25 -4.24
C GLU A 243 -8.76 -4.98 -3.67
N VAL A 244 -8.25 -4.48 -2.56
CA VAL A 244 -8.89 -3.39 -1.82
C VAL A 244 -7.99 -2.16 -1.68
N ARG A 245 -6.69 -2.36 -1.43
CA ARG A 245 -5.78 -1.28 -1.10
C ARG A 245 -5.56 -0.31 -2.26
N PRO A 246 -5.86 1.00 -2.12
CA PRO A 246 -5.60 1.98 -3.17
C PRO A 246 -4.10 2.20 -3.41
N HIS A 247 -3.72 2.35 -4.67
CA HIS A 247 -2.37 2.66 -5.09
C HIS A 247 -2.28 4.01 -5.78
N SER A 248 -1.40 4.89 -5.31
CA SER A 248 -1.20 6.22 -5.91
C SER A 248 -0.71 6.15 -7.37
N SER A 249 0.16 5.16 -7.68
CA SER A 249 0.64 4.94 -9.05
C SER A 249 -0.42 4.38 -10.00
N LEU A 250 -1.54 3.86 -9.47
CA LEU A 250 -2.69 3.34 -10.21
C LEU A 250 -3.91 4.26 -10.07
N LYS A 251 -3.68 5.57 -9.93
CA LYS A 251 -4.74 6.59 -9.78
C LYS A 251 -5.73 6.28 -8.65
N GLY A 252 -5.25 5.69 -7.55
CA GLY A 252 -6.06 5.33 -6.38
C GLY A 252 -6.81 4.01 -6.51
N ARG A 253 -6.58 3.20 -7.55
CA ARG A 253 -7.19 1.88 -7.72
C ARG A 253 -6.32 0.79 -7.10
N PRO A 254 -6.90 -0.34 -6.65
CA PRO A 254 -6.14 -1.53 -6.29
C PRO A 254 -5.50 -2.20 -7.51
N PRO A 255 -4.42 -3.00 -7.35
CA PRO A 255 -3.74 -3.70 -8.44
C PRO A 255 -4.63 -4.63 -9.27
N LYS A 256 -5.58 -5.32 -8.64
CA LYS A 256 -6.57 -6.20 -9.30
C LYS A 256 -7.88 -5.53 -9.66
N ALA A 257 -7.95 -4.20 -9.62
CA ALA A 257 -9.15 -3.52 -10.09
C ALA A 257 -9.43 -3.90 -11.55
N PRO A 258 -10.69 -4.17 -11.93
CA PRO A 258 -11.03 -4.41 -13.31
C PRO A 258 -10.60 -3.21 -14.14
N GLU A 259 -9.92 -3.45 -15.27
CA GLU A 259 -9.59 -2.41 -16.24
C GLU A 259 -10.91 -1.76 -16.68
N THR A 260 -11.13 -0.52 -16.26
CA THR A 260 -12.20 0.27 -16.88
C THR A 260 -11.77 0.46 -18.32
N LYS A 261 -12.50 -0.15 -19.25
CA LYS A 261 -12.40 0.18 -20.67
C LYS A 261 -12.55 1.71 -20.74
N GLU A 262 -11.49 2.41 -21.11
CA GLU A 262 -11.61 3.82 -21.47
C GLU A 262 -12.58 3.84 -22.64
N VAL A 263 -13.78 4.34 -22.41
CA VAL A 263 -14.72 4.65 -23.48
C VAL A 263 -14.08 5.86 -24.17
N ASN A 264 -13.32 5.58 -25.23
CA ASN A 264 -12.87 6.62 -26.15
C ASN A 264 -14.13 7.23 -26.77
N PHE A 265 -14.59 8.35 -26.21
CA PHE A 265 -15.46 9.26 -26.91
C PHE A 265 -14.63 9.91 -28.04
N GLN A 266 -14.52 9.23 -29.17
CA GLN A 266 -14.23 9.92 -30.41
C GLN A 266 -15.44 10.78 -30.70
N LEU A 267 -15.31 12.07 -30.47
CA LEU A 267 -16.18 13.09 -31.07
C LEU A 267 -16.07 12.91 -32.58
N VAL A 268 -17.09 12.31 -33.18
CA VAL A 268 -17.33 12.41 -34.62
C VAL A 268 -17.92 13.83 -34.81
N ILE A 269 -17.09 14.71 -35.39
CA ILE A 269 -17.50 16.01 -35.93
C ILE A 269 -17.98 15.75 -37.36
#